data_0a99309b5ad17f4727619bc0c0e091e7
#
_entry.id   0a99309b5ad17f4727619bc0c0e091e7
#
_cell.length_a   1.000
_cell.length_b   1.000
_cell.length_c   1.000
_cell.angle_alpha   90.00
_cell.angle_beta   90.00
_cell.angle_gamma   90.00
#
_symmetry.space_group_name_H-M   'P 1'
#
loop_
_entity.id
_entity.type
_entity.pdbx_description
1 polymer ?
#
loop_
_entity_poly.entity_id
_entity_poly.type
_entity_poly.pdbx_seq_one_letter_code
_entity_poly.pdbx_strand_id
1 'polypeptide(L)'
;GFINLQLSGGTPYANSPLYNTLWQWAPLQNPGINCSATNIPNNTFSPSSLTCGIYTVTVTDANGCTAQYTDSIIITPTPFQANFTSTNIQCFGQTNGSISVTPTTGTAPFNVVITNGGFSINPPGNEIFTVNNGYTVNNLAAGTYNVTITDNNGCQDVATVTITAPQNPITVSVTPVDVSCFGGNNGSFSVAIIGGTGPF
;
A
#
# COMPACT_ATOMS: atom_id res chain seq x y z
N GLY A 1 -4.94 22.12 -6.38
CA GLY A 1 -5.25 23.27 -5.53
C GLY A 1 -5.56 24.52 -6.34
N PHE A 2 -6.02 25.55 -5.69
CA PHE A 2 -6.21 26.87 -6.27
C PHE A 2 -5.82 27.94 -5.25
N ILE A 3 -5.41 29.12 -5.75
CA ILE A 3 -5.17 30.31 -4.93
C ILE A 3 -6.07 31.40 -5.50
N ASN A 4 -6.76 32.13 -4.63
CA ASN A 4 -7.56 33.29 -5.01
C ASN A 4 -6.92 34.54 -4.47
N LEU A 5 -6.40 35.40 -5.36
CA LEU A 5 -5.69 36.62 -5.02
C LEU A 5 -6.68 37.77 -4.95
N GLN A 6 -6.83 38.37 -3.78
CA GLN A 6 -7.59 39.62 -3.58
C GLN A 6 -6.63 40.79 -3.43
N LEU A 7 -6.79 41.78 -4.27
CA LEU A 7 -5.92 42.97 -4.29
C LEU A 7 -6.71 44.19 -3.77
N SER A 8 -6.05 44.99 -2.94
CA SER A 8 -6.58 46.25 -2.45
C SER A 8 -5.46 47.30 -2.37
N GLY A 9 -5.77 48.53 -2.71
CA GLY A 9 -4.81 49.64 -2.72
C GLY A 9 -3.90 49.62 -3.99
N GLY A 10 -2.89 50.50 -4.00
CA GLY A 10 -2.04 50.75 -5.14
C GLY A 10 -2.72 51.52 -6.29
N THR A 11 -1.98 51.80 -7.33
CA THR A 11 -2.49 52.47 -8.54
C THR A 11 -2.64 51.45 -9.66
N PRO A 12 -3.89 51.13 -10.08
CA PRO A 12 -4.07 50.14 -11.16
C PRO A 12 -3.57 50.68 -12.50
N TYR A 13 -3.15 49.76 -13.39
CA TYR A 13 -2.88 50.13 -14.79
C TYR A 13 -4.15 50.58 -15.50
N ALA A 14 -4.03 51.51 -16.43
CA ALA A 14 -5.18 52.02 -17.18
C ALA A 14 -5.88 50.96 -18.07
N ASN A 15 -5.17 49.87 -18.39
CA ASN A 15 -5.67 48.77 -19.21
C ASN A 15 -5.53 47.44 -18.45
N SER A 16 -6.33 46.46 -18.82
CA SER A 16 -6.23 45.09 -18.25
C SER A 16 -4.95 44.40 -18.72
N PRO A 17 -4.23 43.70 -17.79
CA PRO A 17 -4.54 43.51 -16.38
C PRO A 17 -4.27 44.77 -15.54
N LEU A 18 -5.12 45.02 -14.54
CA LEU A 18 -5.03 46.21 -13.68
C LEU A 18 -3.76 46.21 -12.82
N TYR A 19 -3.17 45.04 -12.59
CA TYR A 19 -1.90 44.84 -11.87
C TYR A 19 -1.12 43.75 -12.56
N ASN A 20 0.21 43.81 -12.50
CA ASN A 20 1.06 42.73 -12.96
C ASN A 20 1.29 41.72 -11.84
N THR A 21 1.20 40.43 -12.12
CA THR A 21 1.51 39.35 -11.18
C THR A 21 2.61 38.46 -11.73
N LEU A 22 3.62 38.20 -10.89
CA LEU A 22 4.69 37.25 -11.17
C LEU A 22 4.61 36.13 -10.12
N TRP A 23 4.46 34.90 -10.56
CA TRP A 23 4.39 33.73 -9.73
C TRP A 23 5.69 32.97 -9.73
N GLN A 24 6.13 32.55 -8.56
CA GLN A 24 7.25 31.64 -8.36
C GLN A 24 6.80 30.42 -7.59
N TRP A 25 7.31 29.26 -7.96
CA TRP A 25 7.05 27.99 -7.28
C TRP A 25 8.36 27.43 -6.75
N ALA A 26 8.30 26.84 -5.54
CA ALA A 26 9.39 26.09 -4.93
C ALA A 26 8.86 24.78 -4.35
N PRO A 27 9.64 23.69 -4.37
CA PRO A 27 9.23 22.43 -3.77
C PRO A 27 9.10 22.56 -2.25
N LEU A 28 8.13 21.84 -1.68
CA LEU A 28 8.06 21.62 -0.23
C LEU A 28 9.28 20.78 0.19
N GLN A 29 9.97 21.24 1.22
CA GLN A 29 11.06 20.48 1.85
C GLN A 29 10.49 19.40 2.79
N ASN A 30 9.82 18.40 2.22
CA ASN A 30 9.25 17.30 2.99
C ASN A 30 9.66 15.97 2.35
N PRO A 31 10.44 15.09 3.04
CA PRO A 31 10.86 13.81 2.50
C PRO A 31 9.62 12.94 2.21
N GLY A 32 9.55 12.41 0.99
CA GLY A 32 8.46 11.54 0.53
C GLY A 32 7.32 12.23 -0.20
N ILE A 33 7.32 13.57 -0.32
CA ILE A 33 6.35 14.29 -1.15
C ILE A 33 7.06 14.83 -2.40
N ASN A 34 6.79 14.23 -3.54
CA ASN A 34 7.25 14.73 -4.83
C ASN A 34 6.18 15.65 -5.44
N CYS A 35 6.48 16.94 -5.45
CA CYS A 35 5.64 17.95 -6.08
C CYS A 35 6.23 18.30 -7.45
N SER A 36 5.40 18.24 -8.49
CA SER A 36 5.81 18.70 -9.82
C SER A 36 5.76 20.22 -9.89
N ALA A 37 6.75 20.81 -10.55
CA ALA A 37 6.75 22.25 -10.80
C ALA A 37 5.50 22.65 -11.58
N THR A 38 4.83 23.72 -11.12
CA THR A 38 3.69 24.32 -11.80
C THR A 38 4.12 25.65 -12.40
N ASN A 39 3.96 25.79 -13.71
CA ASN A 39 4.17 27.05 -14.39
C ASN A 39 2.86 27.83 -14.39
N ILE A 40 2.82 28.96 -13.71
CA ILE A 40 1.68 29.86 -13.69
C ILE A 40 2.00 31.04 -14.61
N PRO A 41 1.19 31.28 -15.63
CA PRO A 41 1.38 32.44 -16.50
C PRO A 41 1.36 33.76 -15.70
N ASN A 42 2.18 34.71 -16.08
CA ASN A 42 2.14 36.05 -15.52
C ASN A 42 0.75 36.68 -15.71
N ASN A 43 0.36 37.56 -14.82
CA ASN A 43 -0.95 38.21 -14.82
C ASN A 43 -2.13 37.28 -14.59
N THR A 44 -1.90 36.12 -13.95
CA THR A 44 -2.95 35.22 -13.50
C THR A 44 -3.37 35.58 -12.07
N PHE A 45 -4.66 35.87 -11.86
CA PHE A 45 -5.18 36.31 -10.55
C PHE A 45 -5.83 35.16 -9.76
N SER A 46 -6.21 34.09 -10.43
CA SER A 46 -6.83 32.92 -9.81
C SER A 46 -6.27 31.64 -10.43
N PRO A 47 -4.99 31.32 -10.19
CA PRO A 47 -4.41 30.10 -10.72
C PRO A 47 -5.10 28.87 -10.12
N SER A 48 -5.37 27.89 -10.97
CA SER A 48 -6.00 26.62 -10.62
C SER A 48 -5.14 25.45 -11.06
N SER A 49 -5.54 24.25 -10.64
CA SER A 49 -4.79 23.01 -10.92
C SER A 49 -3.38 23.01 -10.36
N LEU A 50 -3.18 23.72 -9.26
CA LEU A 50 -1.89 23.83 -8.61
C LEU A 50 -1.54 22.51 -7.91
N THR A 51 -0.29 22.12 -8.05
CA THR A 51 0.31 20.99 -7.31
C THR A 51 0.71 21.43 -5.89
N CYS A 52 1.25 20.52 -5.10
CA CYS A 52 1.84 20.89 -3.82
C CYS A 52 3.11 21.73 -4.05
N GLY A 53 3.40 22.63 -3.13
CA GLY A 53 4.56 23.52 -3.23
C GLY A 53 4.37 24.83 -2.48
N ILE A 54 5.43 25.63 -2.45
CA ILE A 54 5.42 26.97 -1.93
C ILE A 54 5.24 27.91 -3.12
N TYR A 55 4.22 28.74 -3.07
CA TYR A 55 3.91 29.71 -4.11
C TYR A 55 4.13 31.13 -3.60
N THR A 56 4.96 31.88 -4.31
CA THR A 56 5.18 33.29 -4.03
C THR A 56 4.64 34.11 -5.20
N VAL A 57 3.75 35.04 -4.90
CA VAL A 57 3.26 35.99 -5.89
C VAL A 57 3.83 37.37 -5.59
N THR A 58 4.35 38.01 -6.60
CA THR A 58 4.74 39.43 -6.56
C THR A 58 3.74 40.22 -7.42
N VAL A 59 3.08 41.17 -6.82
CA VAL A 59 2.13 42.07 -7.48
C VAL A 59 2.78 43.43 -7.66
N THR A 60 2.68 44.00 -8.87
CA THR A 60 3.22 45.32 -9.18
C THR A 60 2.11 46.21 -9.69
N ASP A 61 2.01 47.43 -9.13
CA ASP A 61 1.08 48.47 -9.58
C ASP A 61 1.68 49.32 -10.75
N ALA A 62 0.88 50.25 -11.27
CA ALA A 62 1.26 51.11 -12.38
C ALA A 62 2.43 52.07 -12.05
N ASN A 63 2.68 52.35 -10.79
CA ASN A 63 3.79 53.17 -10.33
C ASN A 63 5.09 52.39 -10.06
N GLY A 64 5.03 51.06 -10.25
CA GLY A 64 6.15 50.15 -9.97
C GLY A 64 6.25 49.73 -8.50
N CYS A 65 5.25 50.06 -7.66
CA CYS A 65 5.25 49.59 -6.28
C CYS A 65 4.89 48.09 -6.25
N THR A 66 5.64 47.35 -5.44
CA THR A 66 5.47 45.88 -5.36
C THR A 66 4.98 45.44 -3.98
N ALA A 67 4.12 44.45 -3.97
CA ALA A 67 3.76 43.67 -2.79
C ALA A 67 3.98 42.20 -3.06
N GLN A 68 4.42 41.44 -2.05
CA GLN A 68 4.72 40.03 -2.18
C GLN A 68 3.94 39.26 -1.11
N TYR A 69 3.41 38.11 -1.52
CA TYR A 69 2.75 37.16 -0.64
C TYR A 69 3.24 35.75 -0.94
N THR A 70 3.48 34.97 0.09
CA THR A 70 3.92 33.59 -0.02
C THR A 70 2.96 32.68 0.76
N ASP A 71 2.51 31.61 0.12
CA ASP A 71 1.67 30.59 0.73
C ASP A 71 2.09 29.21 0.24
N SER A 72 1.66 28.17 0.94
CA SER A 72 1.95 26.79 0.62
C SER A 72 0.69 25.97 0.35
N ILE A 73 0.68 25.25 -0.76
CA ILE A 73 -0.30 24.21 -1.01
C ILE A 73 0.29 22.90 -0.48
N ILE A 74 -0.29 22.40 0.59
CA ILE A 74 0.12 21.17 1.24
C ILE A 74 -0.80 20.05 0.76
N ILE A 75 -0.22 18.94 0.29
CA ILE A 75 -0.95 17.68 0.23
C ILE A 75 -0.88 17.10 1.63
N THR A 76 -2.02 16.94 2.28
CA THR A 76 -2.15 15.99 3.39
C THR A 76 -2.40 14.62 2.73
N PRO A 77 -1.39 13.75 2.58
CA PRO A 77 -1.65 12.44 2.03
C PRO A 77 -2.56 11.71 3.02
N THR A 78 -3.74 11.33 2.60
CA THR A 78 -4.42 10.21 3.25
C THR A 78 -3.47 9.03 3.10
N PRO A 79 -3.02 8.41 4.19
CA PRO A 79 -2.11 7.29 4.09
C PRO A 79 -2.75 6.22 3.19
N PHE A 80 -2.00 5.75 2.21
CA PHE A 80 -2.43 4.59 1.43
C PHE A 80 -2.48 3.38 2.36
N GLN A 81 -3.57 2.64 2.32
CA GLN A 81 -3.79 1.48 3.17
C GLN A 81 -4.34 0.30 2.38
N ALA A 82 -3.93 -0.88 2.78
CA ALA A 82 -4.43 -2.15 2.26
C ALA A 82 -4.69 -3.14 3.41
N ASN A 83 -5.60 -4.07 3.18
CA ASN A 83 -5.82 -5.21 4.06
C ASN A 83 -4.98 -6.40 3.56
N PHE A 84 -4.24 -7.01 4.48
CA PHE A 84 -3.44 -8.20 4.23
C PHE A 84 -4.01 -9.37 5.04
N THR A 85 -4.34 -10.45 4.35
CA THR A 85 -4.85 -11.68 4.98
C THR A 85 -4.10 -12.88 4.46
N SER A 86 -4.07 -13.97 5.24
CA SER A 86 -3.44 -15.23 4.84
C SER A 86 -4.27 -16.43 5.23
N THR A 87 -4.08 -17.51 4.50
CA THR A 87 -4.58 -18.83 4.85
C THR A 87 -3.41 -19.74 5.19
N ASN A 88 -3.42 -20.31 6.40
CA ASN A 88 -2.40 -21.23 6.84
C ASN A 88 -2.58 -22.63 6.23
N ILE A 89 -1.47 -23.36 6.15
CA ILE A 89 -1.44 -24.75 5.70
C ILE A 89 -2.02 -25.65 6.80
N GLN A 90 -2.99 -26.47 6.45
CA GLN A 90 -3.68 -27.28 7.43
C GLN A 90 -3.11 -28.69 7.59
N CYS A 91 -2.40 -29.20 6.57
CA CYS A 91 -1.80 -30.53 6.59
C CYS A 91 -0.28 -30.46 6.44
N PHE A 92 0.43 -31.29 7.17
CA PHE A 92 1.89 -31.41 7.07
C PHE A 92 2.32 -31.71 5.63
N GLY A 93 3.37 -31.01 5.15
CA GLY A 93 3.96 -31.22 3.84
C GLY A 93 3.19 -30.62 2.66
N GLN A 94 2.07 -29.96 2.90
CA GLN A 94 1.33 -29.26 1.86
C GLN A 94 1.93 -27.88 1.57
N THR A 95 1.61 -27.34 0.38
CA THR A 95 1.98 -25.99 -0.05
C THR A 95 0.73 -25.25 -0.57
N ASN A 96 -0.33 -25.27 0.21
CA ASN A 96 -1.64 -24.72 -0.16
C ASN A 96 -1.99 -23.44 0.64
N GLY A 97 -1.00 -22.80 1.22
CA GLY A 97 -1.17 -21.50 1.83
C GLY A 97 -1.50 -20.42 0.81
N SER A 98 -2.08 -19.33 1.26
CA SER A 98 -2.36 -18.17 0.40
C SER A 98 -2.15 -16.86 1.13
N ILE A 99 -1.89 -15.81 0.37
CA ILE A 99 -1.88 -14.42 0.83
C ILE A 99 -2.78 -13.61 -0.07
N SER A 100 -3.65 -12.80 0.54
CA SER A 100 -4.54 -11.89 -0.16
C SER A 100 -4.25 -10.47 0.29
N VAL A 101 -4.11 -9.56 -0.68
CA VAL A 101 -3.94 -8.12 -0.45
C VAL A 101 -5.06 -7.37 -1.14
N THR A 102 -5.73 -6.48 -0.40
CA THR A 102 -6.85 -5.69 -0.92
C THR A 102 -6.65 -4.24 -0.54
N PRO A 103 -6.45 -3.33 -1.51
CA PRO A 103 -6.34 -1.91 -1.24
C PRO A 103 -7.66 -1.38 -0.66
N THR A 104 -7.58 -0.54 0.37
CA THR A 104 -8.74 0.12 0.98
C THR A 104 -8.81 1.60 0.63
N THR A 105 -7.67 2.18 0.28
CA THR A 105 -7.53 3.56 -0.19
C THR A 105 -6.58 3.59 -1.39
N GLY A 106 -6.25 4.75 -1.92
CA GLY A 106 -5.30 4.94 -3.02
C GLY A 106 -5.96 4.96 -4.39
N THR A 107 -5.14 5.05 -5.42
CA THR A 107 -5.56 5.20 -6.81
C THR A 107 -5.08 4.01 -7.65
N ALA A 108 -6.00 3.29 -8.28
CA ALA A 108 -5.67 2.21 -9.20
C ALA A 108 -4.98 2.74 -10.49
N PRO A 109 -4.16 1.93 -11.18
CA PRO A 109 -3.81 0.54 -10.86
C PRO A 109 -2.81 0.42 -9.71
N PHE A 110 -2.80 -0.74 -9.03
CA PHE A 110 -1.90 -1.04 -7.93
C PHE A 110 -0.85 -2.06 -8.37
N ASN A 111 0.38 -1.86 -7.92
CA ASN A 111 1.49 -2.80 -8.13
C ASN A 111 1.72 -3.59 -6.84
N VAL A 112 1.68 -4.92 -6.92
CA VAL A 112 1.90 -5.83 -5.79
C VAL A 112 3.20 -6.59 -5.97
N VAL A 113 4.04 -6.57 -4.94
CA VAL A 113 5.29 -7.33 -4.86
C VAL A 113 5.24 -8.18 -3.59
N ILE A 114 5.44 -9.49 -3.72
CA ILE A 114 5.51 -10.42 -2.60
C ILE A 114 6.86 -11.13 -2.66
N THR A 115 7.59 -11.12 -1.54
CA THR A 115 8.91 -11.74 -1.45
C THR A 115 9.01 -12.70 -0.26
N ASN A 116 9.81 -13.75 -0.42
CA ASN A 116 10.20 -14.66 0.65
C ASN A 116 11.72 -14.80 0.65
N GLY A 117 12.38 -14.47 1.78
CA GLY A 117 13.83 -14.49 1.87
C GLY A 117 14.56 -13.60 0.86
N GLY A 118 13.92 -12.53 0.39
CA GLY A 118 14.46 -11.60 -0.61
C GLY A 118 14.19 -11.98 -2.06
N PHE A 119 13.61 -13.17 -2.32
CA PHE A 119 13.22 -13.60 -3.66
C PHE A 119 11.75 -13.26 -3.94
N SER A 120 11.48 -12.68 -5.12
CA SER A 120 10.11 -12.47 -5.57
C SER A 120 9.43 -13.82 -5.82
N ILE A 121 8.22 -14.00 -5.28
CA ILE A 121 7.38 -15.17 -5.52
C ILE A 121 6.28 -14.90 -6.55
N ASN A 122 6.27 -13.72 -7.14
CA ASN A 122 5.41 -13.42 -8.28
C ASN A 122 5.78 -14.36 -9.45
N PRO A 123 4.86 -14.67 -10.37
CA PRO A 123 5.15 -15.58 -11.48
C PRO A 123 6.44 -15.22 -12.22
N PRO A 124 7.22 -16.22 -12.70
CA PRO A 124 8.48 -15.98 -13.40
C PRO A 124 8.31 -14.98 -14.55
N GLY A 125 9.10 -13.91 -14.53
CA GLY A 125 9.06 -12.85 -15.54
C GLY A 125 8.24 -11.62 -15.20
N ASN A 126 7.47 -11.63 -14.10
CA ASN A 126 6.74 -10.47 -13.60
C ASN A 126 7.03 -10.27 -12.12
N GLU A 127 8.02 -9.46 -11.81
CA GLU A 127 8.35 -9.10 -10.43
C GLU A 127 7.27 -8.20 -9.79
N ILE A 128 6.38 -7.63 -10.61
CA ILE A 128 5.33 -6.70 -10.21
C ILE A 128 4.01 -7.16 -10.81
N PHE A 129 2.99 -7.33 -9.97
CA PHE A 129 1.62 -7.63 -10.39
C PHE A 129 0.79 -6.35 -10.38
N THR A 130 0.31 -5.93 -11.55
CA THR A 130 -0.56 -4.75 -11.66
C THR A 130 -2.02 -5.18 -11.61
N VAL A 131 -2.76 -4.66 -10.63
CA VAL A 131 -4.17 -4.99 -10.39
C VAL A 131 -5.02 -3.73 -10.19
N ASN A 132 -6.31 -3.81 -10.48
CA ASN A 132 -7.24 -2.70 -10.25
C ASN A 132 -7.95 -2.80 -8.89
N ASN A 133 -8.00 -4.00 -8.31
CA ASN A 133 -8.61 -4.29 -7.02
C ASN A 133 -7.63 -5.08 -6.14
N GLY A 134 -8.07 -6.16 -5.52
CA GLY A 134 -7.23 -7.04 -4.73
C GLY A 134 -6.48 -8.08 -5.57
N TYR A 135 -5.45 -8.64 -4.96
CA TYR A 135 -4.64 -9.74 -5.51
C TYR A 135 -4.52 -10.87 -4.49
N THR A 136 -4.65 -12.10 -4.95
CA THR A 136 -4.43 -13.29 -4.13
C THR A 136 -3.41 -14.19 -4.80
N VAL A 137 -2.37 -14.56 -4.06
CA VAL A 137 -1.40 -15.60 -4.46
C VAL A 137 -1.68 -16.86 -3.66
N ASN A 138 -1.67 -17.99 -4.35
CA ASN A 138 -1.96 -19.31 -3.79
C ASN A 138 -0.73 -20.23 -3.89
N ASN A 139 -0.86 -21.44 -3.34
CA ASN A 139 0.18 -22.48 -3.38
C ASN A 139 1.48 -22.09 -2.69
N LEU A 140 1.36 -21.31 -1.61
CA LEU A 140 2.49 -20.86 -0.81
C LEU A 140 2.87 -21.91 0.23
N ALA A 141 4.17 -22.10 0.42
CA ALA A 141 4.74 -22.87 1.51
C ALA A 141 4.61 -22.12 2.85
N ALA A 142 4.85 -22.82 3.96
CA ALA A 142 5.03 -22.15 5.24
C ALA A 142 6.26 -21.26 5.21
N GLY A 143 6.15 -20.06 5.78
CA GLY A 143 7.22 -19.08 5.77
C GLY A 143 6.73 -17.67 6.06
N THR A 144 7.68 -16.75 6.09
CA THR A 144 7.43 -15.33 6.30
C THR A 144 7.61 -14.57 4.99
N TYR A 145 6.59 -13.83 4.62
CA TYR A 145 6.50 -13.11 3.35
C TYR A 145 6.42 -11.61 3.61
N ASN A 146 7.19 -10.84 2.85
CA ASN A 146 7.03 -9.39 2.81
C ASN A 146 6.17 -9.03 1.60
N VAL A 147 5.10 -8.29 1.86
CA VAL A 147 4.13 -7.86 0.85
C VAL A 147 4.19 -6.34 0.76
N THR A 148 4.44 -5.83 -0.44
CA THR A 148 4.41 -4.40 -0.73
C THR A 148 3.34 -4.15 -1.78
N ILE A 149 2.45 -3.21 -1.54
CA ILE A 149 1.51 -2.71 -2.54
C ILE A 149 1.77 -1.24 -2.77
N THR A 150 1.80 -0.83 -4.03
CA THR A 150 2.05 0.56 -4.45
C THR A 150 0.89 1.03 -5.31
N ASP A 151 0.32 2.18 -5.01
CA ASP A 151 -0.72 2.80 -5.83
C ASP A 151 -0.15 3.53 -7.06
N ASN A 152 -1.02 3.99 -7.96
CA ASN A 152 -0.60 4.72 -9.16
C ASN A 152 0.12 6.05 -8.88
N ASN A 153 -0.02 6.60 -7.68
CA ASN A 153 0.66 7.83 -7.25
C ASN A 153 2.02 7.55 -6.59
N GLY A 154 2.41 6.27 -6.45
CA GLY A 154 3.64 5.85 -5.80
C GLY A 154 3.56 5.72 -4.28
N CYS A 155 2.37 5.87 -3.68
CA CYS A 155 2.17 5.62 -2.25
C CYS A 155 2.20 4.12 -1.97
N GLN A 156 2.82 3.73 -0.86
CA GLN A 156 3.03 2.31 -0.52
C GLN A 156 2.43 1.95 0.83
N ASP A 157 1.97 0.71 0.91
CA ASP A 157 1.70 0.01 2.17
C ASP A 157 2.44 -1.32 2.18
N VAL A 158 2.96 -1.73 3.35
CA VAL A 158 3.85 -2.88 3.50
C VAL A 158 3.43 -3.69 4.71
N ALA A 159 3.35 -5.00 4.54
CA ALA A 159 3.10 -5.93 5.64
C ALA A 159 4.04 -7.13 5.59
N THR A 160 4.32 -7.68 6.76
CA THR A 160 4.94 -8.99 6.91
C THR A 160 3.86 -9.99 7.27
N VAL A 161 3.68 -11.01 6.43
CA VAL A 161 2.65 -12.03 6.56
C VAL A 161 3.30 -13.38 6.78
N THR A 162 2.88 -14.13 7.82
CA THR A 162 3.41 -15.45 8.11
C THR A 162 2.36 -16.51 7.79
N ILE A 163 2.75 -17.51 7.00
CA ILE A 163 1.99 -18.72 6.73
C ILE A 163 2.59 -19.83 7.60
N THR A 164 1.77 -20.44 8.43
CA THR A 164 2.17 -21.55 9.28
C THR A 164 1.70 -22.88 8.70
N ALA A 165 2.36 -23.98 9.09
CA ALA A 165 1.97 -25.33 8.79
C ALA A 165 2.11 -26.22 10.02
N PRO A 166 1.40 -27.35 10.12
CA PRO A 166 1.64 -28.35 11.13
C PRO A 166 3.09 -28.86 11.02
N GLN A 167 3.78 -29.00 12.14
CA GLN A 167 5.19 -29.40 12.17
C GLN A 167 5.38 -30.90 11.95
N ASN A 168 4.38 -31.71 12.30
CA ASN A 168 4.46 -33.16 12.24
C ASN A 168 3.30 -33.75 11.44
N PRO A 169 3.54 -34.84 10.69
CA PRO A 169 2.46 -35.58 10.07
C PRO A 169 1.56 -36.21 11.14
N ILE A 170 0.30 -36.46 10.79
CA ILE A 170 -0.54 -37.31 11.60
C ILE A 170 -0.08 -38.75 11.48
N THR A 171 0.16 -39.39 12.60
CA THR A 171 0.53 -40.82 12.68
C THR A 171 -0.39 -41.53 13.65
N VAL A 172 -0.64 -42.79 13.37
CA VAL A 172 -1.50 -43.63 14.19
C VAL A 172 -0.67 -44.83 14.67
N SER A 173 -0.73 -45.06 15.97
CA SER A 173 -0.16 -46.26 16.60
C SER A 173 -1.30 -47.09 17.14
N VAL A 174 -1.29 -48.39 16.82
CA VAL A 174 -2.28 -49.34 17.30
C VAL A 174 -1.59 -50.41 18.12
N THR A 175 -2.05 -50.58 19.35
CA THR A 175 -1.56 -51.63 20.26
C THR A 175 -2.67 -52.61 20.51
N PRO A 176 -2.57 -53.86 19.96
CA PRO A 176 -3.54 -54.91 20.21
C PRO A 176 -3.31 -55.54 21.59
N VAL A 177 -4.40 -56.04 22.13
CA VAL A 177 -4.41 -56.98 23.30
C VAL A 177 -5.08 -58.26 22.83
N ASP A 178 -4.33 -59.35 22.83
CA ASP A 178 -4.79 -60.63 22.34
C ASP A 178 -5.88 -61.22 23.27
N VAL A 179 -6.66 -62.11 22.71
CA VAL A 179 -7.64 -62.90 23.48
C VAL A 179 -6.90 -63.84 24.45
N SER A 180 -7.41 -63.97 25.67
CA SER A 180 -6.78 -64.75 26.73
C SER A 180 -6.88 -66.26 26.58
N CYS A 181 -7.78 -66.79 25.71
CA CYS A 181 -7.97 -68.21 25.48
C CYS A 181 -8.62 -68.48 24.14
N PHE A 182 -8.50 -69.76 23.67
CA PHE A 182 -9.09 -70.21 22.43
C PHE A 182 -10.61 -70.05 22.47
N GLY A 183 -11.17 -69.39 21.42
CA GLY A 183 -12.60 -69.03 21.37
C GLY A 183 -13.02 -67.84 22.24
N GLY A 184 -12.09 -67.16 22.88
CA GLY A 184 -12.37 -65.97 23.65
C GLY A 184 -12.75 -64.77 22.77
N ASN A 185 -13.43 -63.80 23.35
CA ASN A 185 -13.84 -62.57 22.67
C ASN A 185 -13.44 -61.29 23.47
N ASN A 186 -12.41 -61.40 24.30
CA ASN A 186 -11.90 -60.32 25.16
C ASN A 186 -10.66 -59.57 24.58
N GLY A 187 -10.35 -59.81 23.31
CA GLY A 187 -9.35 -59.02 22.62
C GLY A 187 -9.78 -57.55 22.48
N SER A 188 -8.84 -56.66 22.48
CA SER A 188 -9.07 -55.24 22.30
C SER A 188 -7.87 -54.58 21.58
N PHE A 189 -8.04 -53.38 21.19
CA PHE A 189 -6.91 -52.57 20.73
C PHE A 189 -7.08 -51.14 21.25
N SER A 190 -5.96 -50.49 21.50
CA SER A 190 -5.90 -49.04 21.78
C SER A 190 -5.31 -48.34 20.56
N VAL A 191 -5.85 -47.18 20.25
CA VAL A 191 -5.38 -46.31 19.16
C VAL A 191 -4.82 -45.06 19.78
N ALA A 192 -3.57 -44.74 19.45
CA ALA A 192 -2.96 -43.47 19.79
C ALA A 192 -2.72 -42.68 18.51
N ILE A 193 -3.16 -41.43 18.49
CA ILE A 193 -2.95 -40.49 17.39
C ILE A 193 -1.88 -39.52 17.82
N ILE A 194 -0.84 -39.34 16.98
CA ILE A 194 0.28 -38.46 17.21
C ILE A 194 0.39 -37.47 16.05
N GLY A 195 0.59 -36.19 16.37
CA GLY A 195 0.63 -35.13 15.36
C GLY A 195 -0.76 -34.69 14.88
N GLY A 196 -0.81 -33.95 13.79
CA GLY A 196 -2.04 -33.38 13.26
C GLY A 196 -2.63 -32.25 14.12
N THR A 197 -3.81 -31.78 13.72
CA THR A 197 -4.59 -30.78 14.45
C THR A 197 -5.98 -31.35 14.74
N GLY A 198 -6.33 -31.48 16.03
CA GLY A 198 -7.64 -31.98 16.44
C GLY A 198 -8.79 -31.06 16.08
N PRO A 199 -10.07 -31.55 16.24
CA PRO A 199 -10.44 -32.81 16.87
C PRO A 199 -10.23 -34.05 15.99
N PHE A 200 -9.93 -35.18 16.62
CA PHE A 200 -9.80 -36.51 15.97
C PHE A 200 -10.96 -37.41 16.30
#